data_46000d7186ae7d29fd63ef6fb3416e7a
#
_entry.id   46000d7186ae7d29fd63ef6fb3416e7a
#
_cell.length_a   1.000
_cell.length_b   1.000
_cell.length_c   1.000
_cell.angle_alpha   90.00
_cell.angle_beta   90.00
_cell.angle_gamma   90.00
#
_symmetry.space_group_name_H-M   'P 1'
#
loop_
_entity.id
_entity.type
_entity.pdbx_description
1 polymer ?
#
loop_
_entity_poly.entity_id
_entity_poly.type
_entity_poly.pdbx_seq_one_letter_code
_entity_poly.pdbx_strand_id
1 'polypeptide(L)'
;FINGVLGGSWEALVQGRADIIVGALHEPPQLSDFGFARLGILEQVFAVAPHHPLAREPEPINRRIIKSYRAIVVGDSSRPECAVSSQLLDEQEAITVFDFKTKLELQISGLGCGYLPRYLAQRFLDSGALVEKQVLAQSSNESVWVGWNEQTAGLASAWWRDEILANSAI
;
A
#
# COMPACT_ATOMS: atom_id res chain seq x y z
N PHE A 1 -1.71 4.53 -19.28
CA PHE A 1 -1.69 4.09 -17.88
C PHE A 1 -0.54 4.77 -17.17
N ILE A 2 -0.82 5.32 -15.98
CA ILE A 2 0.16 5.95 -15.10
C ILE A 2 0.13 5.17 -13.78
N ASN A 3 1.28 4.75 -13.27
CA ASN A 3 1.36 4.15 -11.95
C ASN A 3 1.49 5.27 -10.91
N GLY A 4 0.53 5.35 -10.00
CA GLY A 4 0.58 6.22 -8.82
C GLY A 4 0.85 5.40 -7.57
N VAL A 5 1.51 6.01 -6.57
CA VAL A 5 1.76 5.38 -5.28
C VAL A 5 1.15 6.25 -4.19
N LEU A 6 0.35 5.65 -3.32
CA LEU A 6 -0.32 6.29 -2.19
C LEU A 6 -1.17 7.50 -2.61
N GLY A 7 -0.97 8.68 -2.00
CA GLY A 7 -1.72 9.90 -2.26
C GLY A 7 -1.62 10.45 -3.67
N GLY A 8 -0.59 10.06 -4.43
CA GLY A 8 -0.39 10.49 -5.82
C GLY A 8 -1.52 10.11 -6.77
N SER A 9 -2.31 9.07 -6.46
CA SER A 9 -3.48 8.68 -7.25
C SER A 9 -4.59 9.74 -7.15
N TRP A 10 -4.96 10.16 -5.94
CA TRP A 10 -5.97 11.19 -5.73
C TRP A 10 -5.55 12.54 -6.29
N GLU A 11 -4.28 12.90 -6.11
CA GLU A 11 -3.73 14.13 -6.69
C GLU A 11 -3.78 14.11 -8.22
N ALA A 12 -3.46 12.98 -8.86
CA ALA A 12 -3.54 12.84 -10.32
C ALA A 12 -4.96 13.05 -10.85
N LEU A 13 -5.97 12.54 -10.12
CA LEU A 13 -7.36 12.72 -10.46
C LEU A 13 -7.77 14.20 -10.31
N VAL A 14 -7.46 14.82 -9.16
CA VAL A 14 -7.83 16.22 -8.86
C VAL A 14 -7.18 17.20 -9.83
N GLN A 15 -5.93 16.95 -10.22
CA GLN A 15 -5.21 17.80 -11.18
C GLN A 15 -5.56 17.52 -12.65
N GLY A 16 -6.49 16.60 -12.93
CA GLY A 16 -6.88 16.24 -14.28
C GLY A 16 -5.80 15.50 -15.08
N ARG A 17 -4.79 14.93 -14.40
CA ARG A 17 -3.77 14.07 -15.02
C ARG A 17 -4.28 12.65 -15.28
N ALA A 18 -5.38 12.28 -14.63
CA ALA A 18 -6.09 11.02 -14.82
C ALA A 18 -7.60 11.28 -14.77
N ASP A 19 -8.36 10.64 -15.64
CA ASP A 19 -9.83 10.69 -15.67
C ASP A 19 -10.45 9.67 -14.71
N ILE A 20 -9.74 8.58 -14.46
CA ILE A 20 -10.10 7.51 -13.54
C ILE A 20 -8.86 6.99 -12.82
N ILE A 21 -9.00 6.69 -11.55
CA ILE A 21 -7.97 6.04 -10.72
C ILE A 21 -8.52 4.75 -10.14
N VAL A 22 -7.68 3.73 -10.05
CA VAL A 22 -8.05 2.40 -9.52
C VAL A 22 -7.02 1.97 -8.51
N GLY A 23 -7.48 1.45 -7.37
CA GLY A 23 -6.58 0.97 -6.32
C GLY A 23 -6.05 2.08 -5.41
N ALA A 24 -6.70 3.24 -5.39
CA ALA A 24 -6.32 4.32 -4.48
C ALA A 24 -6.53 3.88 -3.02
N LEU A 25 -5.54 4.15 -2.19
CA LEU A 25 -5.58 3.94 -0.74
C LEU A 25 -6.04 5.22 -0.05
N HIS A 26 -6.43 5.11 1.21
CA HIS A 26 -7.01 6.16 2.02
C HIS A 26 -8.40 6.61 1.55
N GLU A 27 -9.07 7.35 2.40
CA GLU A 27 -10.39 7.87 2.09
C GLU A 27 -10.33 8.92 0.95
N PRO A 28 -11.34 8.94 0.07
CA PRO A 28 -11.40 9.92 -1.00
C PRO A 28 -11.53 11.33 -0.43
N PRO A 29 -10.95 12.33 -1.11
CA PRO A 29 -11.15 13.72 -0.75
C PRO A 29 -12.62 14.11 -0.92
N GLN A 30 -13.15 14.93 -0.02
CA GLN A 30 -14.53 15.43 -0.11
C GLN A 30 -14.62 16.53 -1.16
N LEU A 31 -14.84 16.14 -2.41
CA LEU A 31 -14.96 17.03 -3.57
C LEU A 31 -16.24 16.69 -4.33
N SER A 32 -17.02 17.72 -4.71
CA SER A 32 -18.35 17.56 -5.34
C SER A 32 -18.31 17.02 -6.76
N ASP A 33 -17.19 17.22 -7.45
CA ASP A 33 -17.07 16.94 -8.89
C ASP A 33 -16.47 15.54 -9.19
N PHE A 34 -16.28 14.76 -8.15
CA PHE A 34 -15.66 13.44 -8.24
C PHE A 34 -16.58 12.37 -7.67
N GLY A 35 -16.74 11.30 -8.44
CA GLY A 35 -17.35 10.07 -7.96
C GLY A 35 -16.29 9.10 -7.44
N PHE A 36 -16.68 8.28 -6.48
CA PHE A 36 -15.80 7.24 -5.95
C PHE A 36 -16.62 6.06 -5.40
N ALA A 37 -16.01 4.89 -5.44
CA ALA A 37 -16.58 3.70 -4.85
C ALA A 37 -15.47 2.86 -4.20
N ARG A 38 -15.84 2.18 -3.12
CA ARG A 38 -14.93 1.25 -2.43
C ARG A 38 -14.90 -0.06 -3.21
N LEU A 39 -13.70 -0.51 -3.58
CA LEU A 39 -13.47 -1.78 -4.26
C LEU A 39 -13.31 -2.95 -3.29
N GLY A 40 -12.75 -2.72 -2.11
CA GLY A 40 -12.50 -3.77 -1.15
C GLY A 40 -11.53 -3.36 -0.05
N ILE A 41 -10.91 -4.35 0.55
CA ILE A 41 -9.87 -4.19 1.59
C ILE A 41 -8.58 -4.80 1.08
N LEU A 42 -7.50 -4.03 1.15
CA LEU A 42 -6.16 -4.53 0.93
C LEU A 42 -5.64 -5.15 2.23
N GLU A 43 -5.62 -6.47 2.27
CA GLU A 43 -5.01 -7.18 3.38
C GLU A 43 -3.49 -7.05 3.33
N GLN A 44 -2.89 -6.68 4.46
CA GLN A 44 -1.45 -6.55 4.59
C GLN A 44 -0.90 -7.50 5.64
N VAL A 45 0.30 -8.00 5.40
CA VAL A 45 1.03 -8.88 6.31
C VAL A 45 2.36 -8.25 6.69
N PHE A 46 2.73 -8.34 7.96
CA PHE A 46 4.06 -7.98 8.40
C PHE A 46 5.00 -9.17 8.11
N ALA A 47 5.98 -8.96 7.25
CA ALA A 47 6.83 -10.03 6.77
C ALA A 47 8.32 -9.65 6.84
N VAL A 48 9.14 -10.66 7.09
CA VAL A 48 10.60 -10.55 7.17
C VAL A 48 11.26 -11.76 6.52
N ALA A 49 12.52 -11.64 6.12
CA ALA A 49 13.29 -12.80 5.69
C ALA A 49 13.50 -13.80 6.84
N PRO A 50 13.63 -15.12 6.58
CA PRO A 50 13.83 -16.13 7.60
C PRO A 50 15.10 -15.94 8.45
N HIS A 51 16.11 -15.31 7.87
CA HIS A 51 17.38 -14.99 8.54
C HIS A 51 17.38 -13.63 9.25
N HIS A 52 16.33 -12.82 9.07
CA HIS A 52 16.17 -11.56 9.80
C HIS A 52 15.93 -11.83 11.29
N PRO A 53 16.51 -11.06 12.23
CA PRO A 53 16.36 -11.31 13.67
C PRO A 53 14.89 -11.40 14.13
N LEU A 54 14.02 -10.56 13.61
CA LEU A 54 12.58 -10.56 13.92
C LEU A 54 11.88 -11.89 13.58
N ALA A 55 12.43 -12.72 12.69
CA ALA A 55 11.83 -14.02 12.38
C ALA A 55 11.81 -14.96 13.59
N ARG A 56 12.73 -14.78 14.54
CA ARG A 56 12.87 -15.59 15.76
C ARG A 56 12.22 -14.96 16.99
N GLU A 57 11.74 -13.72 16.89
CA GLU A 57 11.10 -13.06 18.01
C GLU A 57 9.76 -13.74 18.36
N PRO A 58 9.44 -13.86 19.66
CA PRO A 58 8.13 -14.35 20.10
C PRO A 58 6.99 -13.46 19.60
N GLU A 59 5.89 -14.09 19.26
CA GLU A 59 4.67 -13.39 18.80
C GLU A 59 3.64 -13.20 19.93
N PRO A 60 2.89 -12.10 19.90
CA PRO A 60 2.98 -10.97 18.96
C PRO A 60 4.16 -10.04 19.27
N ILE A 61 4.87 -9.60 18.23
CA ILE A 61 6.06 -8.75 18.38
C ILE A 61 5.66 -7.35 18.85
N ASN A 62 6.35 -6.85 19.87
CA ASN A 62 6.11 -5.49 20.39
C ASN A 62 6.69 -4.43 19.45
N ARG A 63 5.99 -3.29 19.31
CA ARG A 63 6.42 -2.14 18.50
C ARG A 63 7.82 -1.65 18.87
N ARG A 64 8.23 -1.69 20.15
CA ARG A 64 9.56 -1.28 20.59
C ARG A 64 10.66 -2.16 19.99
N ILE A 65 10.39 -3.46 19.84
CA ILE A 65 11.33 -4.38 19.21
C ILE A 65 11.43 -4.08 17.72
N ILE A 66 10.28 -3.89 17.05
CA ILE A 66 10.23 -3.55 15.62
C ILE A 66 11.00 -2.26 15.34
N LYS A 67 10.85 -1.24 16.19
CA LYS A 67 11.52 0.06 16.06
C LYS A 67 13.06 -0.05 16.05
N SER A 68 13.62 -1.09 16.67
CA SER A 68 15.07 -1.32 16.68
C SER A 68 15.61 -1.85 15.34
N TYR A 69 14.74 -2.15 14.40
CA TYR A 69 15.12 -2.63 13.07
C TYR A 69 14.66 -1.68 11.99
N ARG A 70 15.42 -1.65 10.91
CA ARG A 70 15.14 -0.79 9.77
C ARG A 70 13.83 -1.17 9.09
N ALA A 71 12.95 -0.19 8.89
CA ALA A 71 11.76 -0.37 8.09
C ALA A 71 12.08 -0.22 6.59
N ILE A 72 11.38 -0.96 5.74
CA ILE A 72 11.36 -0.70 4.30
C ILE A 72 9.98 -0.15 3.98
N VAL A 73 9.94 1.09 3.53
CA VAL A 73 8.70 1.84 3.28
C VAL A 73 8.59 2.25 1.81
N VAL A 74 7.36 2.30 1.30
CA VAL A 74 7.11 2.85 -0.02
C VAL A 74 6.80 4.32 0.13
N GLY A 75 7.59 5.18 -0.53
CA GLY A 75 7.41 6.62 -0.51
C GLY A 75 6.14 7.03 -1.28
N ASP A 76 5.49 8.08 -0.81
CA ASP A 76 4.37 8.70 -1.52
C ASP A 76 4.89 9.46 -2.75
N SER A 77 4.26 9.23 -3.91
CA SER A 77 4.62 9.91 -5.16
C SER A 77 4.04 11.32 -5.27
N SER A 78 3.17 11.74 -4.34
CA SER A 78 2.46 13.02 -4.43
C SER A 78 3.28 14.21 -3.96
N ARG A 79 4.15 14.07 -2.96
CA ARG A 79 4.96 15.17 -2.41
C ARG A 79 6.25 14.66 -1.76
N PRO A 80 7.41 15.30 -2.02
CA PRO A 80 8.66 14.98 -1.33
C PRO A 80 8.61 15.22 0.18
N GLU A 81 7.71 16.10 0.63
CA GLU A 81 7.60 16.55 2.03
C GLU A 81 6.57 15.75 2.85
N CYS A 82 5.75 14.93 2.22
CA CYS A 82 4.71 14.13 2.85
C CYS A 82 4.88 12.62 2.59
N ALA A 83 6.10 12.12 2.62
CA ALA A 83 6.38 10.69 2.57
C ALA A 83 5.95 10.02 3.90
N VAL A 84 4.67 10.12 4.22
CA VAL A 84 4.10 9.42 5.37
C VAL A 84 3.72 8.02 4.91
N SER A 85 4.64 7.10 5.06
CA SER A 85 4.26 5.71 5.20
C SER A 85 3.46 5.62 6.51
N SER A 86 2.17 5.37 6.43
CA SER A 86 1.28 5.16 7.59
C SER A 86 1.75 4.03 8.53
N GLN A 87 2.81 3.33 8.15
CA GLN A 87 3.33 2.13 8.79
C GLN A 87 4.72 2.31 9.41
N LEU A 88 5.32 3.50 9.28
CA LEU A 88 6.59 3.82 9.92
C LEU A 88 6.36 4.24 11.37
N LEU A 89 7.15 3.70 12.29
CA LEU A 89 7.15 4.12 13.68
C LEU A 89 7.99 5.38 13.86
N ASP A 90 7.55 6.27 14.76
CA ASP A 90 8.29 7.49 15.07
C ASP A 90 9.75 7.17 15.40
N GLU A 91 10.67 7.88 14.76
CA GLU A 91 12.12 7.71 14.90
C GLU A 91 12.66 6.32 14.47
N GLN A 92 11.89 5.51 13.76
CA GLN A 92 12.40 4.26 13.18
C GLN A 92 13.27 4.57 11.97
N GLU A 93 14.45 3.95 11.91
CA GLU A 93 15.29 4.03 10.71
C GLU A 93 14.57 3.37 9.52
N ALA A 94 14.58 4.02 8.36
CA ALA A 94 13.87 3.51 7.19
C ALA A 94 14.70 3.59 5.90
N ILE A 95 14.46 2.63 5.01
CA ILE A 95 14.81 2.71 3.60
C ILE A 95 13.52 3.04 2.85
N THR A 96 13.50 4.18 2.16
CA THR A 96 12.38 4.55 1.29
C THR A 96 12.64 4.06 -0.12
N VAL A 97 11.67 3.33 -0.67
CA VAL A 97 11.63 2.86 -2.05
C VAL A 97 10.39 3.41 -2.75
N PHE A 98 10.31 3.31 -4.07
CA PHE A 98 9.21 3.92 -4.82
C PHE A 98 8.26 2.91 -5.46
N ASP A 99 8.41 1.62 -5.15
CA ASP A 99 7.52 0.55 -5.62
C ASP A 99 7.57 -0.67 -4.69
N PHE A 100 6.51 -1.47 -4.75
CA PHE A 100 6.39 -2.68 -3.93
C PHE A 100 7.33 -3.81 -4.36
N LYS A 101 7.76 -3.84 -5.62
CA LYS A 101 8.70 -4.86 -6.11
C LYS A 101 10.05 -4.70 -5.42
N THR A 102 10.60 -3.48 -5.45
CA THR A 102 11.85 -3.15 -4.77
C THR A 102 11.72 -3.38 -3.26
N LYS A 103 10.61 -2.97 -2.63
CA LYS A 103 10.35 -3.24 -1.22
C LYS A 103 10.44 -4.73 -0.91
N LEU A 104 9.76 -5.55 -1.69
CA LEU A 104 9.73 -7.00 -1.53
C LEU A 104 11.13 -7.62 -1.65
N GLU A 105 11.90 -7.22 -2.68
CA GLU A 105 13.27 -7.69 -2.90
C GLU A 105 14.19 -7.36 -1.72
N LEU A 106 14.10 -6.16 -1.16
CA LEU A 106 14.88 -5.75 0.01
C LEU A 106 14.47 -6.53 1.27
N GLN A 107 13.18 -6.80 1.47
CA GLN A 107 12.71 -7.60 2.60
C GLN A 107 13.16 -9.06 2.48
N ILE A 108 13.08 -9.68 1.30
CA ILE A 108 13.61 -11.04 1.05
C ILE A 108 15.11 -11.10 1.30
N SER A 109 15.84 -10.04 0.96
CA SER A 109 17.29 -9.94 1.21
C SER A 109 17.62 -9.70 2.70
N GLY A 110 16.62 -9.54 3.58
CA GLY A 110 16.82 -9.33 5.01
C GLY A 110 17.32 -7.95 5.40
N LEU A 111 17.21 -6.96 4.51
CA LEU A 111 17.69 -5.60 4.75
C LEU A 111 16.77 -4.77 5.65
N GLY A 112 15.59 -5.28 5.97
CA GLY A 112 14.65 -4.65 6.87
C GLY A 112 13.32 -5.39 6.94
N CYS A 113 12.35 -4.75 7.59
CA CYS A 113 11.04 -5.30 7.88
C CYS A 113 9.93 -4.34 7.43
N GLY A 114 8.69 -4.82 7.37
CA GLY A 114 7.52 -3.99 7.07
C GLY A 114 6.34 -4.77 6.55
N TYR A 115 5.25 -4.04 6.33
CA TYR A 115 4.03 -4.59 5.78
C TYR A 115 4.10 -4.71 4.27
N LEU A 116 3.54 -5.78 3.75
CA LEU A 116 3.38 -6.07 2.32
C LEU A 116 1.93 -6.44 2.05
N PRO A 117 1.37 -6.05 0.89
CA PRO A 117 0.10 -6.61 0.44
C PRO A 117 0.19 -8.14 0.39
N ARG A 118 -0.77 -8.82 1.03
CA ARG A 118 -0.78 -10.29 1.12
C ARG A 118 -0.65 -10.94 -0.26
N TYR A 119 -1.39 -10.44 -1.26
CA TYR A 119 -1.37 -11.01 -2.61
C TYR A 119 0.02 -10.96 -3.27
N LEU A 120 0.87 -9.98 -2.92
CA LEU A 120 2.26 -9.91 -3.39
C LEU A 120 3.19 -10.81 -2.59
N ALA A 121 2.97 -10.92 -1.28
CA ALA A 121 3.81 -11.67 -0.36
C ALA A 121 3.55 -13.18 -0.42
N GLN A 122 2.34 -13.62 -0.77
CA GLN A 122 1.86 -14.98 -0.58
C GLN A 122 2.80 -16.03 -1.19
N ARG A 123 3.22 -15.87 -2.43
CA ARG A 123 4.15 -16.82 -3.08
C ARG A 123 5.49 -16.97 -2.35
N PHE A 124 5.94 -15.93 -1.66
CA PHE A 124 7.20 -15.92 -0.92
C PHE A 124 7.03 -16.47 0.49
N LEU A 125 5.84 -16.30 1.07
CA LEU A 125 5.44 -16.97 2.31
C LEU A 125 5.36 -18.49 2.07
N ASP A 126 4.69 -18.91 1.01
CA ASP A 126 4.53 -20.34 0.64
C ASP A 126 5.86 -21.01 0.36
N SER A 127 6.80 -20.30 -0.25
CA SER A 127 8.15 -20.82 -0.54
C SER A 127 9.12 -20.73 0.65
N GLY A 128 8.73 -20.07 1.75
CA GLY A 128 9.60 -19.82 2.90
C GLY A 128 10.68 -18.75 2.67
N ALA A 129 10.62 -18.00 1.58
CA ALA A 129 11.52 -16.86 1.34
C ALA A 129 11.19 -15.66 2.24
N LEU A 130 9.95 -15.60 2.74
CA LEU A 130 9.49 -14.69 3.77
C LEU A 130 8.80 -15.46 4.89
N VAL A 131 8.80 -14.89 6.08
CA VAL A 131 8.07 -15.35 7.26
C VAL A 131 7.11 -14.25 7.68
N GLU A 132 5.82 -14.58 7.78
CA GLU A 132 4.81 -13.69 8.36
C GLU A 132 4.97 -13.66 9.88
N LYS A 133 4.84 -12.48 10.46
CA LYS A 133 4.91 -12.27 11.92
C LYS A 133 3.70 -11.50 12.41
N GLN A 134 3.13 -11.96 13.51
CA GLN A 134 2.11 -11.19 14.23
C GLN A 134 2.77 -10.07 15.02
N VAL A 135 2.23 -8.87 14.91
CA VAL A 135 2.74 -7.68 15.60
C VAL A 135 1.66 -7.02 16.45
N LEU A 136 2.03 -6.48 17.61
CA LEU A 136 1.16 -5.68 18.46
C LEU A 136 0.99 -4.29 17.84
N ALA A 137 0.29 -4.21 16.73
CA ALA A 137 0.00 -2.96 16.04
C ALA A 137 -1.44 -2.98 15.51
N GLN A 138 -1.93 -1.81 15.13
CA GLN A 138 -3.20 -1.70 14.44
C GLN A 138 -3.20 -2.56 13.16
N SER A 139 -4.36 -3.12 12.84
CA SER A 139 -4.59 -3.75 11.55
C SER A 139 -4.14 -2.78 10.46
N SER A 140 -3.25 -3.26 9.60
CA SER A 140 -2.73 -2.49 8.47
C SER A 140 -3.64 -2.63 7.24
N ASN A 141 -4.82 -3.23 7.38
CA ASN A 141 -5.78 -3.39 6.30
C ASN A 141 -6.31 -2.03 5.88
N GLU A 142 -6.21 -1.72 4.61
CA GLU A 142 -6.60 -0.45 4.03
C GLU A 142 -7.75 -0.62 3.04
N SER A 143 -8.70 0.33 3.05
CA SER A 143 -9.74 0.37 2.02
C SER A 143 -9.14 0.77 0.69
N VAL A 144 -9.56 0.08 -0.35
CA VAL A 144 -9.15 0.32 -1.73
C VAL A 144 -10.30 0.95 -2.49
N TRP A 145 -10.03 1.98 -3.24
CA TRP A 145 -11.03 2.80 -3.92
C TRP A 145 -10.79 2.89 -5.41
N VAL A 146 -11.88 3.09 -6.15
CA VAL A 146 -11.88 3.66 -7.49
C VAL A 146 -12.42 5.07 -7.40
N GLY A 147 -11.84 6.01 -8.17
CA GLY A 147 -12.32 7.38 -8.26
C GLY A 147 -12.32 7.84 -9.70
N TRP A 148 -13.23 8.74 -10.04
CA TRP A 148 -13.37 9.31 -11.38
C TRP A 148 -13.83 10.77 -11.32
N ASN A 149 -13.52 11.52 -12.36
CA ASN A 149 -14.01 12.88 -12.51
C ASN A 149 -15.34 12.85 -13.29
N GLU A 150 -16.44 13.32 -12.69
CA GLU A 150 -17.75 13.28 -13.30
C GLU A 150 -17.91 14.30 -14.44
N GLN A 151 -17.14 15.39 -14.44
CA GLN A 151 -17.23 16.44 -15.44
C GLN A 151 -16.45 16.11 -16.71
N THR A 152 -15.32 15.42 -16.60
CA THR A 152 -14.45 15.10 -17.74
C THR A 152 -14.60 13.67 -18.24
N ALA A 153 -15.47 12.87 -17.62
CA ALA A 153 -15.66 11.48 -17.96
C ALA A 153 -16.16 11.31 -19.41
N GLY A 154 -15.24 11.01 -20.30
CA GLY A 154 -15.57 10.56 -21.65
C GLY A 154 -16.16 9.16 -21.69
N LEU A 155 -16.68 8.72 -22.85
CA LEU A 155 -17.28 7.38 -23.01
C LEU A 155 -16.36 6.25 -22.55
N ALA A 156 -15.05 6.38 -22.78
CA ALA A 156 -14.08 5.36 -22.40
C ALA A 156 -13.92 5.27 -20.87
N SER A 157 -13.81 6.39 -20.16
CA SER A 157 -13.70 6.39 -18.70
C SER A 157 -15.00 5.94 -18.04
N ALA A 158 -16.16 6.29 -18.58
CA ALA A 158 -17.46 5.79 -18.11
C ALA A 158 -17.55 4.27 -18.27
N TRP A 159 -17.16 3.72 -19.42
CA TRP A 159 -17.14 2.28 -19.64
C TRP A 159 -16.19 1.55 -18.67
N TRP A 160 -14.97 2.07 -18.48
CA TRP A 160 -14.03 1.49 -17.53
C TRP A 160 -14.55 1.53 -16.10
N ARG A 161 -15.16 2.63 -15.67
CA ARG A 161 -15.80 2.74 -14.36
C ARG A 161 -16.84 1.65 -14.17
N ASP A 162 -17.77 1.53 -15.12
CA ASP A 162 -18.90 0.60 -15.04
C ASP A 162 -18.40 -0.86 -15.04
N GLU A 163 -17.39 -1.17 -15.85
CA GLU A 163 -16.76 -2.48 -15.90
C GLU A 163 -16.06 -2.83 -14.57
N ILE A 164 -15.31 -1.89 -14.00
CA ILE A 164 -14.63 -2.07 -12.73
C ILE A 164 -15.66 -2.29 -11.61
N LEU A 165 -16.72 -1.48 -11.55
CA LEU A 165 -17.75 -1.62 -10.52
C LEU A 165 -18.55 -2.93 -10.65
N ALA A 166 -18.84 -3.35 -11.88
CA ALA A 166 -19.53 -4.62 -12.13
C ALA A 166 -18.70 -5.85 -11.73
N ASN A 167 -17.37 -5.77 -11.87
CA ASN A 167 -16.45 -6.88 -11.57
C ASN A 167 -15.78 -6.75 -10.19
N SER A 168 -16.09 -5.73 -9.41
CA SER A 168 -15.56 -5.50 -8.05
C SER A 168 -16.35 -6.28 -6.99
N ALA A 169 -16.80 -7.48 -7.29
CA ALA A 169 -17.32 -8.39 -6.28
C ALA A 169 -16.15 -9.01 -5.50
N ILE A 170 -15.58 -8.26 -4.55
CA ILE A 170 -14.65 -8.77 -3.55
C ILE A 170 -15.26 -8.58 -2.16
#